data_d41f92b07543642af305b0b2627c3e16
#
_entry.id   d41f92b07543642af305b0b2627c3e16
#
_cell.length_a   1.000
_cell.length_b   1.000
_cell.length_c   1.000
_cell.angle_alpha   90.00
_cell.angle_beta   90.00
_cell.angle_gamma   90.00
#
_symmetry.space_group_name_H-M   'P 1'
#
loop_
_entity.id
_entity.type
_entity.pdbx_description
1 polymer ?
#
loop_
_entity_poly.entity_id
_entity_poly.type
_entity_poly.pdbx_seq_one_letter_code
_entity_poly.pdbx_strand_id
1 'polypeptide(L)'
;MRFVATMLLWLVTTVLLAAAVPAAWAQQHLVDEGGFAALAQKAAGTTQLQDAMANEIGAQLKAVVAGSGYDLPTGQVVGAASIYTGSSSFPGQFAQANRLAHRWLFTNAVQGTDLSGRWQLDLSPMLADSSFRNTFKAFGIEPPSTLAIPLTDNAPQGLRPGRLRALATWGPWVSVGLAVLAGVFAVLTLFVARSRGKAIAALGVSGLLVGAAGWAGIEFARRYVNDALINTSG
;
A
#
# COMPACT_ATOMS: atom_id res chain seq x y z
N MET A 1 6.82 40.94 23.71
CA MET A 1 5.76 40.54 22.73
C MET A 1 6.35 39.86 21.48
N ARG A 2 7.34 40.41 20.78
CA ARG A 2 7.92 39.78 19.55
C ARG A 2 8.48 38.36 19.78
N PHE A 3 9.14 38.10 20.91
CA PHE A 3 9.67 36.77 21.21
C PHE A 3 8.58 35.71 21.32
N VAL A 4 7.48 36.02 22.01
CA VAL A 4 6.34 35.10 22.15
C VAL A 4 5.67 34.84 20.80
N ALA A 5 5.48 35.89 19.98
CA ALA A 5 4.94 35.77 18.63
C ALA A 5 5.82 34.87 17.74
N THR A 6 7.16 35.05 17.77
CA THR A 6 8.07 34.20 17.00
C THR A 6 8.02 32.74 17.47
N MET A 7 7.95 32.51 18.78
CA MET A 7 7.84 31.16 19.35
C MET A 7 6.53 30.48 18.94
N LEU A 8 5.41 31.20 18.99
CA LEU A 8 4.11 30.66 18.56
C LEU A 8 4.11 30.34 17.06
N LEU A 9 4.61 31.26 16.23
CA LEU A 9 4.71 31.03 14.78
C LEU A 9 5.60 29.85 14.45
N TRP A 10 6.71 29.71 15.12
CA TRP A 10 7.62 28.57 14.98
C TRP A 10 6.93 27.27 15.39
N LEU A 11 6.21 27.24 16.52
CA LEU A 11 5.46 26.07 16.98
C LEU A 11 4.40 25.65 15.96
N VAL A 12 3.60 26.61 15.46
CA VAL A 12 2.58 26.36 14.44
C VAL A 12 3.24 25.81 13.17
N THR A 13 4.35 26.40 12.72
CA THR A 13 5.10 25.89 11.54
C THR A 13 5.54 24.45 11.76
N THR A 14 6.07 24.12 12.94
CA THR A 14 6.54 22.76 13.26
C THR A 14 5.39 21.75 13.23
N VAL A 15 4.24 22.10 13.81
CA VAL A 15 3.04 21.24 13.80
C VAL A 15 2.52 21.05 12.38
N LEU A 16 2.48 22.12 11.58
CA LEU A 16 2.07 22.06 10.18
C LEU A 16 3.01 21.17 9.35
N LEU A 17 4.32 21.28 9.55
CA LEU A 17 5.31 20.42 8.90
C LEU A 17 5.13 18.95 9.31
N ALA A 18 4.89 18.70 10.60
CA ALA A 18 4.66 17.37 11.13
C ALA A 18 3.40 16.70 10.54
N ALA A 19 2.40 17.50 10.14
CA ALA A 19 1.22 17.01 9.44
C ALA A 19 1.42 16.95 7.90
N ALA A 20 2.09 17.96 7.32
CA ALA A 20 2.25 18.09 5.87
C ALA A 20 3.13 16.97 5.28
N VAL A 21 4.22 16.61 5.97
CA VAL A 21 5.16 15.59 5.45
C VAL A 21 4.51 14.21 5.32
N PRO A 22 3.87 13.65 6.38
CA PRO A 22 3.15 12.38 6.24
C PRO A 22 1.97 12.45 5.27
N ALA A 23 1.24 13.58 5.24
CA ALA A 23 0.13 13.76 4.31
C ALA A 23 0.60 13.74 2.85
N ALA A 24 1.70 14.43 2.53
CA ALA A 24 2.28 14.42 1.18
C ALA A 24 2.80 13.03 0.81
N TRP A 25 3.46 12.35 1.73
CA TRP A 25 3.92 10.98 1.51
C TRP A 25 2.75 10.02 1.26
N ALA A 26 1.72 10.07 2.11
CA ALA A 26 0.53 9.23 1.95
C ALA A 26 -0.21 9.53 0.65
N GLN A 27 -0.28 10.81 0.26
CA GLN A 27 -0.88 11.21 -1.02
C GLN A 27 -0.15 10.59 -2.21
N GLN A 28 1.19 10.63 -2.22
CA GLN A 28 2.00 10.13 -3.33
C GLN A 28 2.08 8.60 -3.37
N HIS A 29 2.00 7.91 -2.24
CA HIS A 29 2.29 6.48 -2.17
C HIS A 29 1.07 5.61 -1.85
N LEU A 30 0.02 6.18 -1.25
CA LEU A 30 -1.17 5.41 -0.86
C LEU A 30 -2.41 5.86 -1.64
N VAL A 31 -2.56 7.17 -1.88
CA VAL A 31 -3.75 7.71 -2.55
C VAL A 31 -3.57 7.76 -4.06
N ASP A 32 -2.36 8.05 -4.54
CA ASP A 32 -2.03 7.96 -5.97
C ASP A 32 -1.91 6.51 -6.42
N GLU A 33 -2.61 6.14 -7.48
CA GLU A 33 -2.64 4.77 -8.00
C GLU A 33 -1.25 4.29 -8.45
N GLY A 34 -0.49 5.18 -9.09
CA GLY A 34 0.85 4.86 -9.59
C GLY A 34 1.83 4.63 -8.44
N GLY A 35 1.80 5.50 -7.43
CA GLY A 35 2.61 5.38 -6.22
C GLY A 35 2.29 4.12 -5.42
N PHE A 36 1.00 3.80 -5.25
CA PHE A 36 0.56 2.58 -4.59
C PHE A 36 1.04 1.32 -5.33
N ALA A 37 0.87 1.29 -6.65
CA ALA A 37 1.34 0.17 -7.48
C ALA A 37 2.86 0.02 -7.45
N ALA A 38 3.61 1.12 -7.43
CA ALA A 38 5.08 1.08 -7.31
C ALA A 38 5.54 0.53 -5.96
N LEU A 39 4.86 0.88 -4.87
CA LEU A 39 5.09 0.28 -3.55
C LEU A 39 4.80 -1.22 -3.56
N ALA A 40 3.67 -1.64 -4.13
CA ALA A 40 3.30 -3.04 -4.26
C ALA A 40 4.33 -3.81 -5.08
N GLN A 41 4.80 -3.26 -6.20
CA GLN A 41 5.83 -3.85 -7.04
C GLN A 41 7.15 -4.04 -6.28
N LYS A 42 7.57 -3.01 -5.53
CA LYS A 42 8.78 -3.07 -4.72
C LYS A 42 8.66 -4.11 -3.61
N ALA A 43 7.51 -4.17 -2.94
CA ALA A 43 7.24 -5.18 -1.90
C ALA A 43 7.29 -6.60 -2.47
N ALA A 44 6.71 -6.82 -3.66
CA ALA A 44 6.71 -8.12 -4.34
C ALA A 44 8.11 -8.60 -4.77
N GLY A 45 9.12 -7.74 -4.77
CA GLY A 45 10.53 -8.11 -4.94
C GLY A 45 11.18 -8.65 -3.66
N THR A 46 10.50 -8.64 -2.52
CA THR A 46 11.05 -9.17 -1.26
C THR A 46 10.72 -10.64 -1.08
N THR A 47 11.71 -11.43 -0.62
CA THR A 47 11.54 -12.87 -0.39
C THR A 47 10.39 -13.16 0.59
N GLN A 48 10.26 -12.35 1.64
CA GLN A 48 9.19 -12.51 2.63
C GLN A 48 7.79 -12.45 2.02
N LEU A 49 7.54 -11.48 1.11
CA LEU A 49 6.24 -11.38 0.44
C LEU A 49 6.07 -12.50 -0.59
N GLN A 50 7.13 -12.87 -1.31
CA GLN A 50 7.09 -13.96 -2.27
C GLN A 50 6.71 -15.28 -1.60
N ASP A 51 7.31 -15.61 -0.46
CA ASP A 51 7.00 -16.81 0.32
C ASP A 51 5.56 -16.78 0.88
N ALA A 52 5.14 -15.65 1.44
CA ALA A 52 3.78 -15.49 1.94
C ALA A 52 2.74 -15.65 0.82
N MET A 53 2.99 -15.05 -0.34
CA MET A 53 2.11 -15.17 -1.51
C MET A 53 2.13 -16.57 -2.10
N ALA A 54 3.27 -17.28 -2.10
CA ALA A 54 3.34 -18.67 -2.54
C ALA A 54 2.46 -19.58 -1.68
N ASN A 55 2.50 -19.41 -0.36
CA ASN A 55 1.65 -20.15 0.57
C ASN A 55 0.17 -19.85 0.35
N GLU A 56 -0.20 -18.58 0.19
CA GLU A 56 -1.59 -18.16 -0.05
C GLU A 56 -2.11 -18.68 -1.39
N ILE A 57 -1.36 -18.50 -2.48
CA ILE A 57 -1.70 -19.04 -3.80
C ILE A 57 -1.84 -20.56 -3.72
N GLY A 58 -0.92 -21.23 -3.03
CA GLY A 58 -0.97 -22.66 -2.82
C GLY A 58 -2.24 -23.12 -2.10
N ALA A 59 -2.63 -22.42 -1.03
CA ALA A 59 -3.85 -22.70 -0.27
C ALA A 59 -5.12 -22.49 -1.12
N GLN A 60 -5.20 -21.38 -1.88
CA GLN A 60 -6.33 -21.09 -2.76
C GLN A 60 -6.45 -22.09 -3.90
N LEU A 61 -5.34 -22.42 -4.56
CA LEU A 61 -5.33 -23.45 -5.61
C LEU A 61 -5.77 -24.81 -5.09
N LYS A 62 -5.29 -25.20 -3.91
CA LYS A 62 -5.72 -26.45 -3.28
C LYS A 62 -7.22 -26.47 -3.03
N ALA A 63 -7.80 -25.36 -2.55
CA ALA A 63 -9.24 -25.27 -2.31
C ALA A 63 -10.05 -25.40 -3.61
N VAL A 64 -9.58 -24.78 -4.71
CA VAL A 64 -10.22 -24.86 -6.03
C VAL A 64 -10.14 -26.28 -6.62
N VAL A 65 -8.96 -26.91 -6.52
CA VAL A 65 -8.70 -28.25 -7.08
C VAL A 65 -9.43 -29.35 -6.27
N ALA A 66 -9.51 -29.19 -4.95
CA ALA A 66 -10.27 -30.11 -4.10
C ALA A 66 -11.76 -30.19 -4.51
N GLY A 67 -12.34 -29.05 -4.95
CA GLY A 67 -13.70 -29.01 -5.53
C GLY A 67 -13.85 -29.75 -6.85
N SER A 68 -12.74 -30.04 -7.53
CA SER A 68 -12.71 -30.76 -8.83
C SER A 68 -12.35 -32.25 -8.69
N GLY A 69 -12.22 -32.76 -7.47
CA GLY A 69 -11.94 -34.19 -7.21
C GLY A 69 -10.47 -34.60 -7.34
N TYR A 70 -9.56 -33.65 -7.52
CA TYR A 70 -8.12 -33.90 -7.54
C TYR A 70 -7.51 -33.61 -6.15
N ASP A 71 -6.79 -34.58 -5.58
CA ASP A 71 -6.01 -34.39 -4.37
C ASP A 71 -4.52 -34.17 -4.73
N LEU A 72 -4.10 -32.90 -4.71
CA LEU A 72 -2.73 -32.56 -4.98
C LEU A 72 -1.95 -32.40 -3.66
N PRO A 73 -0.73 -32.99 -3.58
CA PRO A 73 0.13 -32.80 -2.43
C PRO A 73 0.44 -31.32 -2.21
N THR A 74 0.15 -30.82 -1.00
CA THR A 74 0.30 -29.39 -0.65
C THR A 74 1.71 -28.86 -1.00
N GLY A 75 2.76 -29.66 -0.77
CA GLY A 75 4.14 -29.26 -1.09
C GLY A 75 4.40 -29.04 -2.57
N GLN A 76 3.73 -29.76 -3.47
CA GLN A 76 3.88 -29.55 -4.92
C GLN A 76 3.20 -28.24 -5.35
N VAL A 77 2.01 -27.97 -4.84
CA VAL A 77 1.27 -26.75 -5.17
C VAL A 77 2.00 -25.51 -4.66
N VAL A 78 2.47 -25.55 -3.42
CA VAL A 78 3.27 -24.46 -2.83
C VAL A 78 4.60 -24.31 -3.56
N GLY A 79 5.26 -25.41 -3.94
CA GLY A 79 6.50 -25.37 -4.74
C GLY A 79 6.30 -24.69 -6.09
N ALA A 80 5.25 -25.04 -6.81
CA ALA A 80 4.90 -24.37 -8.07
C ALA A 80 4.59 -22.87 -7.86
N ALA A 81 3.85 -22.53 -6.82
CA ALA A 81 3.56 -21.15 -6.46
C ALA A 81 4.85 -20.37 -6.11
N SER A 82 5.81 -20.99 -5.40
CA SER A 82 7.10 -20.36 -5.05
C SER A 82 7.94 -20.04 -6.29
N ILE A 83 7.98 -20.94 -7.28
CA ILE A 83 8.68 -20.68 -8.54
C ILE A 83 8.04 -19.50 -9.27
N TYR A 84 6.71 -19.42 -9.28
CA TYR A 84 6.00 -18.29 -9.88
C TYR A 84 6.26 -16.99 -9.13
N THR A 85 6.11 -16.96 -7.79
CA THR A 85 6.33 -15.73 -7.00
C THR A 85 7.77 -15.26 -7.01
N GLY A 86 8.74 -16.17 -7.22
CA GLY A 86 10.15 -15.85 -7.45
C GLY A 86 10.48 -15.42 -8.88
N SER A 87 9.54 -15.47 -9.82
CA SER A 87 9.77 -15.10 -11.22
C SER A 87 9.88 -13.58 -11.42
N SER A 88 10.55 -13.16 -12.48
CA SER A 88 10.68 -11.74 -12.84
C SER A 88 9.37 -11.07 -13.25
N SER A 89 8.35 -11.84 -13.63
CA SER A 89 7.02 -11.33 -14.00
C SER A 89 6.14 -11.03 -12.79
N PHE A 90 6.34 -11.74 -11.68
CA PHE A 90 5.48 -11.63 -10.51
C PHE A 90 5.35 -10.20 -9.94
N PRO A 91 6.43 -9.41 -9.73
CA PRO A 91 6.28 -8.06 -9.18
C PRO A 91 5.40 -7.14 -10.04
N GLY A 92 5.52 -7.25 -11.36
CA GLY A 92 4.68 -6.47 -12.29
C GLY A 92 3.20 -6.87 -12.24
N GLN A 93 2.92 -8.16 -12.20
CA GLN A 93 1.56 -8.69 -12.12
C GLN A 93 0.91 -8.38 -10.76
N PHE A 94 1.68 -8.48 -9.68
CA PHE A 94 1.23 -8.10 -8.34
C PHE A 94 0.87 -6.61 -8.27
N ALA A 95 1.69 -5.74 -8.88
CA ALA A 95 1.38 -4.31 -8.99
C ALA A 95 0.09 -4.05 -9.78
N GLN A 96 -0.13 -4.80 -10.85
CA GLN A 96 -1.36 -4.69 -11.65
C GLN A 96 -2.60 -5.09 -10.84
N ALA A 97 -2.55 -6.20 -10.11
CA ALA A 97 -3.63 -6.61 -9.22
C ALA A 97 -3.92 -5.55 -8.15
N ASN A 98 -2.86 -4.96 -7.57
CA ASN A 98 -3.00 -3.88 -6.59
C ASN A 98 -3.58 -2.59 -7.18
N ARG A 99 -3.34 -2.27 -8.47
CA ARG A 99 -4.04 -1.16 -9.16
C ARG A 99 -5.55 -1.39 -9.22
N LEU A 100 -5.97 -2.61 -9.55
CA LEU A 100 -7.40 -2.93 -9.58
C LEU A 100 -8.03 -2.79 -8.20
N ALA A 101 -7.38 -3.30 -7.16
CA ALA A 101 -7.82 -3.15 -5.78
C ALA A 101 -7.91 -1.68 -5.35
N HIS A 102 -6.90 -0.88 -5.71
CA HIS A 102 -6.88 0.55 -5.43
C HIS A 102 -8.05 1.27 -6.11
N ARG A 103 -8.28 1.02 -7.40
CA ARG A 103 -9.43 1.61 -8.12
C ARG A 103 -10.75 1.26 -7.47
N TRP A 104 -10.93 0.02 -7.06
CA TRP A 104 -12.14 -0.41 -6.36
C TRP A 104 -12.36 0.35 -5.05
N LEU A 105 -11.32 0.58 -4.25
CA LEU A 105 -11.43 1.30 -2.98
C LEU A 105 -11.62 2.81 -3.14
N PHE A 106 -10.94 3.41 -4.13
CA PHE A 106 -10.86 4.87 -4.29
C PHE A 106 -11.81 5.44 -5.33
N THR A 107 -12.42 4.60 -6.18
CA THR A 107 -13.35 5.06 -7.21
C THR A 107 -14.69 4.32 -7.11
N ASN A 108 -15.73 4.86 -7.73
CA ASN A 108 -17.00 4.15 -7.90
C ASN A 108 -17.01 3.28 -9.17
N ALA A 109 -15.84 3.01 -9.77
CA ALA A 109 -15.75 2.18 -10.95
C ALA A 109 -16.11 0.73 -10.58
N VAL A 110 -17.21 0.25 -11.09
CA VAL A 110 -17.80 -1.08 -10.83
C VAL A 110 -17.09 -2.19 -11.64
N GLN A 111 -15.93 -1.90 -12.25
CA GLN A 111 -15.19 -2.91 -13.00
C GLN A 111 -14.71 -4.02 -12.08
N GLY A 112 -15.10 -5.25 -12.38
CA GLY A 112 -14.73 -6.42 -11.60
C GLY A 112 -15.70 -6.79 -10.48
N THR A 113 -16.97 -6.34 -10.54
CA THR A 113 -18.02 -6.84 -9.65
C THR A 113 -18.91 -7.85 -10.40
N ASP A 114 -19.37 -8.86 -9.65
CA ASP A 114 -20.42 -9.76 -10.15
C ASP A 114 -21.79 -9.07 -10.15
N LEU A 115 -22.80 -9.78 -10.65
CA LEU A 115 -24.19 -9.32 -10.68
C LEU A 115 -24.76 -8.97 -9.28
N SER A 116 -24.10 -9.44 -8.22
CA SER A 116 -24.46 -9.17 -6.81
C SER A 116 -23.70 -7.98 -6.23
N GLY A 117 -22.86 -7.29 -7.01
CA GLY A 117 -22.03 -6.18 -6.55
C GLY A 117 -20.81 -6.61 -5.71
N ARG A 118 -20.47 -7.92 -5.70
CA ARG A 118 -19.30 -8.43 -5.01
C ARG A 118 -18.07 -8.21 -5.87
N TRP A 119 -17.00 -7.74 -5.26
CA TRP A 119 -15.76 -7.55 -5.99
C TRP A 119 -15.12 -8.90 -6.30
N GLN A 120 -14.85 -9.13 -7.58
CA GLN A 120 -14.10 -10.28 -8.07
C GLN A 120 -12.74 -9.84 -8.58
N LEU A 121 -11.70 -10.48 -8.10
CA LEU A 121 -10.38 -10.37 -8.69
C LEU A 121 -10.30 -11.34 -9.86
N ASP A 122 -10.25 -10.81 -11.07
CA ASP A 122 -10.02 -11.62 -12.27
C ASP A 122 -8.53 -11.95 -12.37
N LEU A 123 -8.19 -13.21 -12.14
CA LEU A 123 -6.83 -13.74 -12.26
C LEU A 123 -6.55 -14.29 -13.66
N SER A 124 -7.49 -14.20 -14.60
CA SER A 124 -7.30 -14.70 -15.97
C SER A 124 -6.04 -14.16 -16.65
N PRO A 125 -5.67 -12.86 -16.52
CA PRO A 125 -4.41 -12.35 -17.08
C PRO A 125 -3.17 -13.02 -16.49
N MET A 126 -3.19 -13.34 -15.19
CA MET A 126 -2.10 -14.05 -14.51
C MET A 126 -2.04 -15.51 -14.97
N LEU A 127 -3.19 -16.18 -15.10
CA LEU A 127 -3.30 -17.55 -15.59
C LEU A 127 -2.92 -17.67 -17.07
N ALA A 128 -3.07 -16.60 -17.85
CA ALA A 128 -2.65 -16.54 -19.25
C ALA A 128 -1.13 -16.35 -19.41
N ASP A 129 -0.41 -15.92 -18.36
CA ASP A 129 1.03 -15.74 -18.40
C ASP A 129 1.75 -17.06 -18.67
N SER A 130 2.72 -17.04 -19.61
CA SER A 130 3.44 -18.25 -20.02
C SER A 130 4.31 -18.83 -18.90
N SER A 131 4.89 -17.97 -18.06
CA SER A 131 5.73 -18.40 -16.93
C SER A 131 4.87 -19.15 -15.90
N PHE A 132 3.69 -18.61 -15.60
CA PHE A 132 2.73 -19.26 -14.71
C PHE A 132 2.30 -20.63 -15.26
N ARG A 133 1.81 -20.65 -16.52
CA ARG A 133 1.32 -21.90 -17.14
C ARG A 133 2.41 -22.97 -17.28
N ASN A 134 3.62 -22.59 -17.70
CA ASN A 134 4.72 -23.53 -17.86
C ASN A 134 5.16 -24.11 -16.51
N THR A 135 5.19 -23.30 -15.47
CA THR A 135 5.49 -23.76 -14.11
C THR A 135 4.49 -24.81 -13.66
N PHE A 136 3.19 -24.54 -13.75
CA PHE A 136 2.15 -25.49 -13.31
C PHE A 136 2.08 -26.75 -14.19
N LYS A 137 2.28 -26.63 -15.50
CA LYS A 137 2.37 -27.79 -16.41
C LYS A 137 3.55 -28.69 -16.07
N ALA A 138 4.69 -28.14 -15.64
CA ALA A 138 5.83 -28.94 -15.22
C ALA A 138 5.53 -29.83 -13.99
N PHE A 139 4.54 -29.44 -13.17
CA PHE A 139 4.04 -30.23 -12.07
C PHE A 139 2.81 -31.10 -12.43
N GLY A 140 2.43 -31.16 -13.71
CA GLY A 140 1.26 -31.92 -14.16
C GLY A 140 -0.08 -31.25 -13.80
N ILE A 141 -0.07 -29.99 -13.41
CA ILE A 141 -1.25 -29.21 -13.03
C ILE A 141 -1.68 -28.38 -14.25
N GLU A 142 -2.89 -28.56 -14.73
CA GLU A 142 -3.46 -27.72 -15.76
C GLU A 142 -4.30 -26.60 -15.11
N PRO A 143 -3.78 -25.35 -15.08
CA PRO A 143 -4.51 -24.25 -14.46
C PRO A 143 -5.76 -23.91 -15.29
N PRO A 144 -6.88 -23.54 -14.65
CA PRO A 144 -8.07 -23.11 -15.37
C PRO A 144 -7.76 -21.88 -16.23
N SER A 145 -8.45 -21.73 -17.35
CA SER A 145 -8.28 -20.57 -18.23
C SER A 145 -8.83 -19.26 -17.66
N THR A 146 -9.80 -19.38 -16.75
CA THR A 146 -10.45 -18.26 -16.06
C THR A 146 -10.59 -18.59 -14.59
N LEU A 147 -10.22 -17.65 -13.74
CA LEU A 147 -10.43 -17.76 -12.31
C LEU A 147 -10.77 -16.37 -11.76
N ALA A 148 -12.01 -16.22 -11.30
CA ALA A 148 -12.46 -15.03 -10.59
C ALA A 148 -12.64 -15.39 -9.12
N ILE A 149 -11.87 -14.76 -8.25
CA ILE A 149 -11.95 -14.99 -6.79
C ILE A 149 -12.81 -13.89 -6.18
N PRO A 150 -13.95 -14.22 -5.54
CA PRO A 150 -14.74 -13.24 -4.81
C PRO A 150 -13.98 -12.83 -3.54
N LEU A 151 -13.48 -11.59 -3.49
CA LEU A 151 -12.69 -11.09 -2.37
C LEU A 151 -13.55 -10.54 -1.22
N THR A 152 -14.85 -10.37 -1.45
CA THR A 152 -15.75 -9.72 -0.48
C THR A 152 -16.58 -10.69 0.36
N ASP A 153 -16.55 -11.99 0.09
CA ASP A 153 -17.33 -12.96 0.87
C ASP A 153 -16.89 -13.02 2.35
N ASN A 154 -15.60 -12.74 2.64
CA ASN A 154 -15.04 -12.68 3.99
C ASN A 154 -14.48 -11.28 4.35
N ALA A 155 -14.78 -10.26 3.54
CA ALA A 155 -14.26 -8.92 3.81
C ALA A 155 -14.94 -8.31 5.05
N PRO A 156 -14.19 -7.62 5.91
CA PRO A 156 -14.79 -6.86 7.01
C PRO A 156 -15.89 -5.96 6.48
N GLN A 157 -17.02 -5.87 7.20
CA GLN A 157 -18.21 -5.08 6.80
C GLN A 157 -17.92 -3.60 6.46
N GLY A 158 -16.71 -3.16 6.72
CA GLY A 158 -16.18 -1.85 6.41
C GLY A 158 -15.64 -1.65 4.99
N LEU A 159 -15.33 -2.70 4.24
CA LEU A 159 -14.77 -2.58 2.90
C LEU A 159 -15.90 -2.53 1.86
N ARG A 160 -16.14 -1.35 1.29
CA ARG A 160 -17.12 -1.10 0.23
C ARG A 160 -16.46 -0.36 -0.94
N PRO A 161 -16.94 -0.55 -2.18
CA PRO A 161 -16.48 0.22 -3.33
C PRO A 161 -16.55 1.73 -3.05
N GLY A 162 -15.49 2.45 -3.42
CA GLY A 162 -15.44 3.90 -3.30
C GLY A 162 -15.39 4.46 -1.87
N ARG A 163 -15.20 3.62 -0.83
CA ARG A 163 -15.15 4.09 0.56
C ARG A 163 -14.06 5.15 0.80
N LEU A 164 -12.95 5.02 0.11
CA LEU A 164 -11.82 5.94 0.22
C LEU A 164 -11.87 7.08 -0.81
N ARG A 165 -12.97 7.21 -1.56
CA ARG A 165 -13.12 8.26 -2.58
C ARG A 165 -12.91 9.67 -2.02
N ALA A 166 -13.38 9.93 -0.80
CA ALA A 166 -13.17 11.23 -0.16
C ALA A 166 -11.67 11.55 0.00
N LEU A 167 -10.84 10.55 0.32
CA LEU A 167 -9.39 10.72 0.40
C LEU A 167 -8.77 11.01 -0.98
N ALA A 168 -9.25 10.36 -2.04
CA ALA A 168 -8.79 10.65 -3.40
C ALA A 168 -9.17 12.07 -3.84
N THR A 169 -10.37 12.54 -3.48
CA THR A 169 -10.87 13.85 -3.89
C THR A 169 -10.25 14.99 -3.07
N TRP A 170 -10.18 14.86 -1.76
CA TRP A 170 -9.74 15.92 -0.85
C TRP A 170 -8.27 15.82 -0.43
N GLY A 171 -7.68 14.61 -0.51
CA GLY A 171 -6.29 14.36 -0.13
C GLY A 171 -5.27 15.31 -0.79
N PRO A 172 -5.32 15.52 -2.13
CA PRO A 172 -4.43 16.45 -2.80
C PRO A 172 -4.56 17.88 -2.27
N TRP A 173 -5.80 18.35 -2.07
CA TRP A 173 -6.06 19.70 -1.56
C TRP A 173 -5.59 19.88 -0.13
N VAL A 174 -5.79 18.87 0.73
CA VAL A 174 -5.33 18.89 2.13
C VAL A 174 -3.81 18.88 2.19
N SER A 175 -3.13 18.01 1.43
CA SER A 175 -1.66 17.92 1.44
C SER A 175 -1.01 19.21 0.91
N VAL A 176 -1.51 19.76 -0.21
CA VAL A 176 -1.02 21.03 -0.76
C VAL A 176 -1.35 22.18 0.19
N GLY A 177 -2.57 22.23 0.73
CA GLY A 177 -2.98 23.27 1.68
C GLY A 177 -2.10 23.31 2.93
N LEU A 178 -1.79 22.14 3.51
CA LEU A 178 -0.88 22.02 4.65
C LEU A 178 0.52 22.51 4.31
N ALA A 179 1.05 22.14 3.14
CA ALA A 179 2.37 22.55 2.69
C ALA A 179 2.45 24.08 2.47
N VAL A 180 1.44 24.66 1.83
CA VAL A 180 1.35 26.11 1.61
C VAL A 180 1.24 26.85 2.95
N LEU A 181 0.38 26.40 3.86
CA LEU A 181 0.26 27.00 5.18
C LEU A 181 1.58 26.92 5.96
N ALA A 182 2.25 25.76 5.96
CA ALA A 182 3.56 25.61 6.58
C ALA A 182 4.58 26.60 6.01
N GLY A 183 4.61 26.76 4.68
CA GLY A 183 5.46 27.74 4.00
C GLY A 183 5.16 29.19 4.39
N VAL A 184 3.87 29.56 4.42
CA VAL A 184 3.45 30.92 4.84
C VAL A 184 3.86 31.20 6.29
N PHE A 185 3.60 30.27 7.22
CA PHE A 185 3.98 30.43 8.62
C PHE A 185 5.49 30.42 8.81
N ALA A 186 6.26 29.67 8.03
CA ALA A 186 7.71 29.71 8.04
C ALA A 186 8.22 31.09 7.61
N VAL A 187 7.68 31.66 6.55
CA VAL A 187 8.02 33.01 6.07
C VAL A 187 7.66 34.05 7.13
N LEU A 188 6.46 33.99 7.72
CA LEU A 188 6.05 34.88 8.79
C LEU A 188 6.98 34.78 10.00
N THR A 189 7.42 33.57 10.35
CA THR A 189 8.41 33.38 11.43
C THR A 189 9.71 34.15 11.13
N LEU A 190 10.18 34.11 9.89
CA LEU A 190 11.39 34.83 9.47
C LEU A 190 11.22 36.35 9.50
N PHE A 191 10.03 36.86 9.14
CA PHE A 191 9.75 38.30 9.19
C PHE A 191 9.66 38.86 10.61
N VAL A 192 9.03 38.10 11.53
CA VAL A 192 8.83 38.55 12.92
C VAL A 192 10.08 38.30 13.77
N ALA A 193 10.94 37.37 13.37
CA ALA A 193 12.17 37.03 14.10
C ALA A 193 13.17 38.19 14.12
N ARG A 194 13.70 38.51 15.31
CA ARG A 194 14.72 39.53 15.52
C ARG A 194 16.08 39.13 14.91
N SER A 195 16.32 37.85 14.74
CA SER A 195 17.53 37.29 14.11
C SER A 195 17.13 36.22 13.10
N ARG A 196 17.25 36.53 11.82
CA ARG A 196 16.91 35.62 10.71
C ARG A 196 17.73 34.32 10.74
N GLY A 197 19.01 34.40 11.09
CA GLY A 197 19.88 33.23 11.19
C GLY A 197 19.41 32.23 12.24
N LYS A 198 19.01 32.72 13.43
CA LYS A 198 18.48 31.86 14.50
C LYS A 198 17.13 31.25 14.11
N ALA A 199 16.27 31.99 13.41
CA ALA A 199 14.99 31.50 12.93
C ALA A 199 15.15 30.42 11.85
N ILE A 200 16.06 30.57 10.90
CA ILE A 200 16.40 29.55 9.91
C ILE A 200 16.96 28.29 10.59
N ALA A 201 17.87 28.45 11.53
CA ALA A 201 18.39 27.32 12.29
C ALA A 201 17.29 26.57 13.06
N ALA A 202 16.38 27.29 13.72
CA ALA A 202 15.24 26.70 14.42
C ALA A 202 14.29 25.95 13.50
N LEU A 203 13.99 26.50 12.31
CA LEU A 203 13.18 25.82 11.27
C LEU A 203 13.89 24.58 10.72
N GLY A 204 15.21 24.64 10.53
CA GLY A 204 16.02 23.48 10.15
C GLY A 204 15.98 22.36 11.19
N VAL A 205 16.10 22.69 12.47
CA VAL A 205 15.93 21.73 13.57
C VAL A 205 14.54 21.12 13.58
N SER A 206 13.48 21.92 13.34
CA SER A 206 12.11 21.40 13.22
C SER A 206 11.98 20.40 12.09
N GLY A 207 12.54 20.68 10.92
CA GLY A 207 12.55 19.76 9.78
C GLY A 207 13.26 18.45 10.10
N LEU A 208 14.41 18.51 10.78
CA LEU A 208 15.15 17.32 11.22
C LEU A 208 14.36 16.51 12.26
N LEU A 209 13.72 17.16 13.22
CA LEU A 209 12.89 16.48 14.23
C LEU A 209 11.68 15.79 13.59
N VAL A 210 10.99 16.48 12.69
CA VAL A 210 9.85 15.90 11.95
C VAL A 210 10.29 14.71 11.10
N GLY A 211 11.43 14.84 10.39
CA GLY A 211 12.00 13.75 9.60
C GLY A 211 12.39 12.55 10.44
N ALA A 212 13.08 12.78 11.57
CA ALA A 212 13.50 11.74 12.51
C ALA A 212 12.29 11.04 13.17
N ALA A 213 11.27 11.81 13.58
CA ALA A 213 10.04 11.27 14.14
C ALA A 213 9.26 10.44 13.11
N GLY A 214 9.21 10.90 11.86
CA GLY A 214 8.59 10.16 10.75
C GLY A 214 9.31 8.82 10.50
N TRP A 215 10.63 8.82 10.44
CA TRP A 215 11.43 7.60 10.31
C TRP A 215 11.22 6.63 11.48
N ALA A 216 11.27 7.12 12.71
CA ALA A 216 11.02 6.31 13.90
C ALA A 216 9.61 5.73 13.91
N GLY A 217 8.59 6.49 13.47
CA GLY A 217 7.21 6.02 13.35
C GLY A 217 7.05 4.88 12.35
N ILE A 218 7.71 4.97 11.18
CA ILE A 218 7.72 3.90 10.17
C ILE A 218 8.40 2.63 10.71
N GLU A 219 9.53 2.78 11.39
CA GLU A 219 10.26 1.64 11.96
C GLU A 219 9.45 0.97 13.08
N PHE A 220 8.77 1.75 13.92
CA PHE A 220 7.88 1.21 14.94
C PHE A 220 6.68 0.49 14.35
N ALA A 221 6.03 1.07 13.35
CA ALA A 221 4.91 0.44 12.64
C ALA A 221 5.34 -0.87 11.96
N ARG A 222 6.53 -0.92 11.36
CA ARG A 222 7.10 -2.12 10.75
C ARG A 222 7.29 -3.24 11.77
N ARG A 223 7.82 -2.92 12.96
CA ARG A 223 8.00 -3.91 14.05
C ARG A 223 6.66 -4.43 14.54
N TYR A 224 5.70 -3.53 14.77
CA TYR A 224 4.36 -3.91 15.22
C TYR A 224 3.65 -4.85 14.23
N VAL A 225 3.73 -4.57 12.93
CA VAL A 225 3.15 -5.43 11.89
C VAL A 225 3.85 -6.79 11.85
N ASN A 226 5.18 -6.82 11.93
CA ASN A 226 5.91 -8.09 11.95
C ASN A 226 5.55 -8.94 13.17
N ASP A 227 5.44 -8.34 14.36
CA ASP A 227 5.05 -9.05 15.58
C ASP A 227 3.61 -9.58 15.49
N ALA A 228 2.69 -8.80 14.91
CA ALA A 228 1.32 -9.22 14.69
C ALA A 228 1.23 -10.40 13.70
N LEU A 229 2.02 -10.41 12.63
CA LEU A 229 2.07 -11.51 11.67
C LEU A 229 2.65 -12.79 12.28
N ILE A 230 3.69 -12.70 13.10
CA ILE A 230 4.29 -13.85 13.79
C ILE A 230 3.30 -14.48 14.77
N ASN A 231 2.54 -13.66 15.50
CA ASN A 231 1.58 -14.14 16.49
C ASN A 231 0.29 -14.72 15.87
N THR A 232 -0.01 -14.46 14.60
CA THR A 232 -1.17 -15.03 13.89
C THR A 232 -0.85 -16.31 13.14
N SER A 233 0.43 -16.66 12.99
CA SER A 233 0.88 -17.88 12.29
C SER A 233 1.19 -19.07 13.20
N GLY A 234 0.93 -18.98 14.49
CA GLY A 234 0.98 -20.05 15.51
C GLY A 234 -0.41 -20.47 15.94
#